data_54fad70761adac385b264edfc4d6c279
#
_entry.id   54fad70761adac385b264edfc4d6c279
#
_cell.length_a   1.000
_cell.length_b   1.000
_cell.length_c   1.000
_cell.angle_alpha   90.00
_cell.angle_beta   90.00
_cell.angle_gamma   90.00
#
_symmetry.space_group_name_H-M   'P 1'
#
loop_
_entity.id
_entity.type
_entity.pdbx_description
1 polymer ?
#
loop_
_entity_poly.entity_id
_entity_poly.type
_entity_poly.pdbx_seq_one_letter_code
_entity_poly.pdbx_strand_id
1 'polypeptide(L)'
;NKIIFLEKRHFNNSLLALPVTRNAIKIPSGLISGQQIESGLNHYFWPAATITDFSELPIPFLCLATDVVTSKKVVFTGGYLPDAIRASIAIPSVFTPVRTDTAVLVDGGVVRNYAATELREMGADIVIGSYVSFRGYKEKDLGTAYGILKQIGFLSSLADYEEQKRLTDIMIEPELGEVNTLSFNNIDSIIARGYREALKYRDVFEKLADSLDSYGPREPVIPLHDVMYYIFDTIRVTGNELISDEQIIGVLNVRPGENVDRDLLEERIELLYG
;
A
#
# COMPACT_ATOMS: atom_id res chain seq x y z
N ASN A 1 18.27 3.91 9.23
CA ASN A 1 16.98 3.23 9.38
C ASN A 1 16.00 4.25 9.94
N LYS A 2 14.93 4.55 9.21
CA LYS A 2 13.91 5.50 9.62
C LYS A 2 12.69 4.71 10.08
N ILE A 3 12.43 4.70 11.39
CA ILE A 3 11.16 4.22 11.94
C ILE A 3 10.33 5.46 12.23
N ILE A 4 9.15 5.55 11.64
CA ILE A 4 8.24 6.67 11.81
C ILE A 4 7.15 6.23 12.79
N PHE A 5 7.05 6.95 13.92
CA PHE A 5 5.96 6.80 14.88
C PHE A 5 5.00 7.97 14.73
N LEU A 6 3.73 7.68 14.63
CA LEU A 6 2.67 8.66 14.68
C LEU A 6 2.09 8.73 16.09
N GLU A 7 1.95 9.93 16.61
CA GLU A 7 1.37 10.18 17.92
C GLU A 7 -0.08 9.71 17.98
N LYS A 8 -0.44 8.99 19.06
CA LYS A 8 -1.80 8.55 19.29
C LYS A 8 -2.70 9.74 19.57
N ARG A 9 -3.58 10.07 18.66
CA ARG A 9 -4.80 10.76 19.02
C ARG A 9 -5.69 9.76 19.75
N HIS A 10 -6.06 10.04 21.01
CA HIS A 10 -7.00 9.23 21.78
C HIS A 10 -8.31 9.04 21.01
N PHE A 11 -8.42 7.93 20.31
CA PHE A 11 -9.69 7.45 19.80
C PHE A 11 -10.14 6.32 20.73
N ASN A 12 -11.09 6.60 21.60
CA ASN A 12 -11.90 5.57 22.23
C ASN A 12 -12.45 4.62 21.16
N ASN A 13 -12.72 3.37 21.52
CA ASN A 13 -13.30 2.28 20.72
C ASN A 13 -14.59 2.60 19.93
N SER A 14 -14.85 3.84 19.57
CA SER A 14 -15.99 4.27 18.76
C SER A 14 -15.57 4.29 17.30
N LEU A 15 -16.25 3.51 16.47
CA LEU A 15 -16.09 3.41 15.01
C LEU A 15 -16.22 4.75 14.27
N LEU A 16 -16.69 5.80 14.91
CA LEU A 16 -16.84 7.14 14.35
C LEU A 16 -16.63 8.19 15.44
N ALA A 17 -15.46 8.80 15.49
CA ALA A 17 -15.23 10.01 16.26
C ALA A 17 -15.34 11.22 15.34
N LEU A 18 -16.37 12.04 15.51
CA LEU A 18 -16.50 13.33 14.83
C LEU A 18 -15.82 14.40 15.71
N PRO A 19 -14.63 14.89 15.34
CA PRO A 19 -13.99 15.95 16.10
C PRO A 19 -14.82 17.24 15.98
N VAL A 20 -15.32 17.70 17.13
CA VAL A 20 -16.07 18.96 17.24
C VAL A 20 -15.09 20.06 17.61
N THR A 21 -14.88 21.01 16.73
CA THR A 21 -14.21 22.27 17.03
C THR A 21 -15.23 23.32 17.44
N ARG A 22 -14.79 24.42 18.08
CA ARG A 22 -15.71 25.47 18.61
C ARG A 22 -16.74 25.98 17.59
N ASN A 23 -16.50 25.85 16.29
CA ASN A 23 -17.37 26.40 15.23
C ASN A 23 -17.73 25.39 14.11
N ALA A 24 -17.29 24.14 14.17
CA ALA A 24 -17.62 23.17 13.11
C ALA A 24 -17.43 21.71 13.58
N ILE A 25 -18.27 20.83 13.04
CA ILE A 25 -18.05 19.38 13.07
C ILE A 25 -17.12 19.07 11.89
N LYS A 26 -15.90 18.57 12.18
CA LYS A 26 -15.01 18.12 11.12
C LYS A 26 -15.36 16.68 10.74
N ILE A 27 -15.68 16.46 9.48
CA ILE A 27 -15.80 15.11 8.93
C ILE A 27 -14.37 14.57 8.78
N PRO A 28 -14.03 13.40 9.37
CA PRO A 28 -12.71 12.83 9.21
C PRO A 28 -12.43 12.49 7.74
N SER A 29 -11.20 12.67 7.31
CA SER A 29 -10.76 12.35 5.94
C SER A 29 -10.69 10.85 5.63
N GLY A 30 -10.81 10.00 6.66
CA GLY A 30 -10.89 8.55 6.58
C GLY A 30 -11.48 7.98 7.87
N LEU A 31 -12.10 6.81 7.78
CA LEU A 31 -12.72 6.13 8.92
C LEU A 31 -11.69 5.39 9.78
N ILE A 32 -10.58 4.96 9.18
CA ILE A 32 -9.52 4.17 9.81
C ILE A 32 -8.23 4.99 9.76
N SER A 33 -7.59 5.19 10.90
CA SER A 33 -6.34 5.96 11.01
C SER A 33 -5.16 5.32 10.25
N GLY A 34 -5.24 4.03 9.96
CA GLY A 34 -4.19 3.28 9.27
C GLY A 34 -3.10 2.75 10.19
N GLN A 35 -3.12 3.07 11.48
CA GLN A 35 -2.10 2.69 12.44
C GLN A 35 -1.86 1.17 12.52
N GLN A 36 -2.94 0.38 12.64
CA GLN A 36 -2.82 -1.09 12.65
C GLN A 36 -2.25 -1.64 11.35
N ILE A 37 -2.56 -0.96 10.21
CA ILE A 37 -1.98 -1.31 8.92
C ILE A 37 -0.50 -0.97 8.90
N GLU A 38 -0.11 0.20 9.39
CA GLU A 38 1.30 0.62 9.48
C GLU A 38 2.10 -0.36 10.35
N SER A 39 1.57 -0.77 11.50
CA SER A 39 2.19 -1.79 12.34
C SER A 39 2.34 -3.12 11.58
N GLY A 40 1.29 -3.60 10.92
CA GLY A 40 1.34 -4.80 10.11
C GLY A 40 2.32 -4.71 8.94
N LEU A 41 2.36 -3.57 8.23
CA LEU A 41 3.32 -3.35 7.15
C LEU A 41 4.76 -3.34 7.67
N ASN A 42 5.02 -2.69 8.80
CA ASN A 42 6.33 -2.70 9.44
C ASN A 42 6.76 -4.12 9.81
N HIS A 43 5.86 -4.89 10.41
CA HIS A 43 6.13 -6.28 10.76
C HIS A 43 6.49 -7.15 9.53
N TYR A 44 5.65 -7.14 8.49
CA TYR A 44 5.86 -7.98 7.30
C TYR A 44 7.05 -7.55 6.44
N PHE A 45 7.32 -6.24 6.35
CA PHE A 45 8.40 -5.71 5.52
C PHE A 45 9.67 -5.39 6.31
N TRP A 46 9.74 -5.82 7.58
CA TRP A 46 10.91 -5.64 8.41
C TRP A 46 12.22 -6.15 7.79
N PRO A 47 12.26 -7.33 7.12
CA PRO A 47 13.47 -7.80 6.44
C PRO A 47 13.97 -6.84 5.35
N ALA A 48 13.13 -6.01 4.79
CA ALA A 48 13.45 -5.00 3.78
C ALA A 48 13.73 -3.61 4.36
N ALA A 49 13.72 -3.42 5.69
CA ALA A 49 13.77 -2.10 6.33
C ALA A 49 15.03 -1.28 6.00
N THR A 50 16.11 -1.94 5.58
CA THR A 50 17.38 -1.29 5.20
C THR A 50 17.49 -1.01 3.71
N ILE A 51 16.61 -1.56 2.88
CA ILE A 51 16.61 -1.40 1.43
C ILE A 51 15.82 -0.13 1.11
N THR A 52 16.52 0.87 0.57
CA THR A 52 15.93 2.17 0.22
C THR A 52 15.73 2.36 -1.28
N ASP A 53 16.35 1.56 -2.12
CA ASP A 53 16.10 1.46 -3.55
C ASP A 53 15.32 0.16 -3.82
N PHE A 54 14.10 0.27 -4.32
CA PHE A 54 13.25 -0.91 -4.53
C PHE A 54 13.68 -1.78 -5.70
N SER A 55 14.62 -1.31 -6.52
CA SER A 55 15.27 -2.14 -7.54
C SER A 55 16.23 -3.19 -6.92
N GLU A 56 16.69 -2.97 -5.68
CA GLU A 56 17.58 -3.88 -4.93
C GLU A 56 16.79 -4.94 -4.14
N LEU A 57 15.46 -4.88 -4.12
CA LEU A 57 14.66 -5.95 -3.55
C LEU A 57 14.86 -7.25 -4.34
N PRO A 58 14.70 -8.42 -3.71
CA PRO A 58 14.82 -9.73 -4.39
C PRO A 58 13.99 -9.84 -5.67
N ILE A 59 12.85 -9.17 -5.68
CA ILE A 59 12.04 -8.90 -6.87
C ILE A 59 11.88 -7.37 -6.93
N PRO A 60 12.40 -6.70 -7.96
CA PRO A 60 12.24 -5.26 -8.11
C PRO A 60 10.78 -4.85 -8.01
N PHE A 61 10.53 -3.76 -7.29
CA PHE A 61 9.17 -3.34 -6.92
C PHE A 61 8.95 -1.86 -7.17
N LEU A 62 7.73 -1.51 -7.51
CA LEU A 62 7.21 -0.15 -7.45
C LEU A 62 5.75 -0.15 -6.98
N CYS A 63 5.31 0.96 -6.44
CA CYS A 63 3.89 1.20 -6.19
C CYS A 63 3.52 2.65 -6.51
N LEU A 64 2.22 2.88 -6.65
CA LEU A 64 1.68 4.18 -7.06
C LEU A 64 0.83 4.77 -5.95
N ALA A 65 0.93 6.10 -5.81
CA ALA A 65 -0.02 6.89 -5.06
C ALA A 65 -0.51 8.08 -5.90
N THR A 66 -1.52 8.77 -5.44
CA THR A 66 -2.01 10.03 -6.02
C THR A 66 -1.76 11.16 -5.04
N ASP A 67 -1.08 12.21 -5.48
CA ASP A 67 -1.03 13.46 -4.74
C ASP A 67 -2.29 14.29 -5.08
N VAL A 68 -3.18 14.45 -4.10
CA VAL A 68 -4.44 15.16 -4.31
C VAL A 68 -4.26 16.69 -4.40
N VAL A 69 -3.11 17.22 -3.99
CA VAL A 69 -2.79 18.65 -4.11
C VAL A 69 -2.49 19.02 -5.58
N THR A 70 -1.67 18.18 -6.22
CA THR A 70 -1.26 18.39 -7.63
C THR A 70 -2.10 17.61 -8.63
N SER A 71 -2.95 16.69 -8.17
CA SER A 71 -3.72 15.75 -8.99
C SER A 71 -2.84 14.87 -9.88
N LYS A 72 -1.62 14.56 -9.45
CA LYS A 72 -0.66 13.76 -10.21
C LYS A 72 -0.42 12.41 -9.55
N LYS A 73 -0.07 11.43 -10.39
CA LYS A 73 0.49 10.17 -9.89
C LYS A 73 1.84 10.40 -9.23
N VAL A 74 2.11 9.65 -8.18
CA VAL A 74 3.43 9.55 -7.54
C VAL A 74 3.88 8.10 -7.66
N VAL A 75 5.05 7.88 -8.25
CA VAL A 75 5.65 6.56 -8.41
C VAL A 75 6.70 6.38 -7.34
N PHE A 76 6.53 5.38 -6.49
CA PHE A 76 7.52 5.00 -5.50
C PHE A 76 8.40 3.88 -6.04
N THR A 77 9.66 4.18 -6.23
CA THR A 77 10.73 3.23 -6.59
C THR A 77 11.79 3.14 -5.50
N GLY A 78 11.57 3.82 -4.38
CA GLY A 78 12.50 3.88 -3.26
C GLY A 78 11.92 4.57 -2.05
N GLY A 79 12.72 4.66 -0.99
CA GLY A 79 12.34 5.21 0.31
C GLY A 79 12.10 4.10 1.34
N TYR A 80 11.26 4.35 2.33
CA TYR A 80 10.86 3.33 3.29
C TYR A 80 9.67 2.55 2.74
N LEU A 81 9.86 1.26 2.50
CA LEU A 81 8.89 0.43 1.80
C LEU A 81 7.49 0.41 2.44
N PRO A 82 7.33 0.27 3.76
CA PRO A 82 6.03 0.37 4.43
C PRO A 82 5.30 1.69 4.17
N ASP A 83 6.02 2.83 4.16
CA ASP A 83 5.42 4.15 3.91
C ASP A 83 4.89 4.26 2.47
N ALA A 84 5.67 3.76 1.50
CA ALA A 84 5.28 3.75 0.10
C ALA A 84 4.01 2.91 -0.12
N ILE A 85 3.97 1.70 0.45
CA ILE A 85 2.80 0.83 0.38
C ILE A 85 1.62 1.46 1.12
N ARG A 86 1.85 2.05 2.30
CA ARG A 86 0.80 2.74 3.07
C ARG A 86 0.14 3.87 2.28
N ALA A 87 0.94 4.66 1.55
CA ALA A 87 0.42 5.69 0.66
C ALA A 87 -0.38 5.09 -0.50
N SER A 88 0.13 4.01 -1.10
CA SER A 88 -0.49 3.32 -2.23
C SER A 88 -1.85 2.71 -1.91
N ILE A 89 -2.10 2.30 -0.68
CA ILE A 89 -3.36 1.70 -0.22
C ILE A 89 -4.26 2.69 0.55
N ALA A 90 -3.96 3.98 0.53
CA ALA A 90 -4.74 5.01 1.25
C ALA A 90 -6.05 5.34 0.53
N ILE A 91 -6.96 4.36 0.47
CA ILE A 91 -8.27 4.49 -0.21
C ILE A 91 -9.05 5.65 0.40
N PRO A 92 -9.44 6.67 -0.41
CA PRO A 92 -10.22 7.81 0.07
C PRO A 92 -11.50 7.37 0.78
N SER A 93 -11.84 8.05 1.85
CA SER A 93 -12.99 7.78 2.75
C SER A 93 -12.85 6.51 3.61
N VAL A 94 -11.93 5.61 3.32
CA VAL A 94 -11.65 4.41 4.13
C VAL A 94 -10.48 4.68 5.06
N PHE A 95 -9.33 5.04 4.49
CA PHE A 95 -8.12 5.33 5.25
C PHE A 95 -7.80 6.82 5.23
N THR A 96 -7.13 7.28 6.29
CA THR A 96 -6.58 8.64 6.31
C THR A 96 -5.50 8.79 5.25
N PRO A 97 -5.50 9.90 4.49
CA PRO A 97 -4.42 10.22 3.57
C PRO A 97 -3.05 10.28 4.28
N VAL A 98 -2.01 9.86 3.59
CA VAL A 98 -0.63 10.02 4.06
C VAL A 98 -0.17 11.46 3.75
N ARG A 99 0.29 12.17 4.78
CA ARG A 99 0.75 13.56 4.63
C ARG A 99 2.26 13.60 4.75
N THR A 100 2.86 14.28 3.79
CA THR A 100 4.28 14.66 3.83
C THR A 100 4.39 16.18 3.91
N ASP A 101 5.58 16.72 4.01
CA ASP A 101 5.81 18.18 4.02
C ASP A 101 5.30 18.86 2.75
N THR A 102 5.23 18.15 1.63
CA THR A 102 4.94 18.70 0.29
C THR A 102 3.72 18.12 -0.39
N ALA A 103 3.16 17.01 0.09
CA ALA A 103 2.09 16.29 -0.59
C ALA A 103 1.05 15.71 0.37
N VAL A 104 -0.15 15.50 -0.15
CA VAL A 104 -1.21 14.72 0.49
C VAL A 104 -1.54 13.54 -0.40
N LEU A 105 -1.12 12.36 0.03
CA LEU A 105 -1.13 11.15 -0.76
C LEU A 105 -2.34 10.28 -0.42
N VAL A 106 -2.98 9.80 -1.46
CA VAL A 106 -4.05 8.80 -1.40
C VAL A 106 -3.74 7.64 -2.35
N ASP A 107 -4.56 6.61 -2.36
CA ASP A 107 -4.47 5.44 -3.23
C ASP A 107 -4.19 5.84 -4.70
N GLY A 108 -3.25 5.14 -5.31
CA GLY A 108 -2.87 5.36 -6.71
C GLY A 108 -4.02 5.15 -7.69
N GLY A 109 -4.97 4.29 -7.34
CA GLY A 109 -6.14 3.99 -8.14
C GLY A 109 -7.06 5.18 -8.44
N VAL A 110 -6.88 6.32 -7.78
CA VAL A 110 -7.59 7.55 -8.11
C VAL A 110 -7.18 8.10 -9.48
N VAL A 111 -5.89 8.09 -9.80
CA VAL A 111 -5.36 8.60 -11.10
C VAL A 111 -4.93 7.44 -11.99
N ARG A 112 -4.17 6.48 -11.45
CA ARG A 112 -3.66 5.32 -12.17
C ARG A 112 -3.68 4.08 -11.27
N ASN A 113 -4.54 3.13 -11.61
CA ASN A 113 -4.72 1.91 -10.84
C ASN A 113 -3.99 0.69 -11.45
N TYR A 114 -3.38 0.86 -12.61
CA TYR A 114 -2.69 -0.22 -13.30
C TYR A 114 -1.40 0.32 -13.94
N ALA A 115 -0.26 -0.26 -13.57
CA ALA A 115 1.07 0.31 -13.75
C ALA A 115 1.87 -0.30 -14.92
N ALA A 116 1.24 -0.64 -16.07
CA ALA A 116 1.95 -1.26 -17.18
C ALA A 116 3.01 -0.34 -17.80
N THR A 117 2.73 0.98 -17.88
CA THR A 117 3.72 1.97 -18.34
C THR A 117 4.96 1.94 -17.48
N GLU A 118 4.79 1.99 -16.16
CA GLU A 118 5.89 2.03 -15.20
C GLU A 118 6.73 0.74 -15.26
N LEU A 119 6.10 -0.43 -15.46
CA LEU A 119 6.82 -1.69 -15.64
C LEU A 119 7.65 -1.69 -16.95
N ARG A 120 7.10 -1.15 -18.05
CA ARG A 120 7.85 -0.99 -19.31
C ARG A 120 9.03 -0.03 -19.15
N GLU A 121 8.84 1.06 -18.42
CA GLU A 121 9.90 2.01 -18.08
C GLU A 121 11.00 1.38 -17.20
N MET A 122 10.65 0.41 -16.34
CA MET A 122 11.61 -0.42 -15.60
C MET A 122 12.34 -1.43 -16.45
N GLY A 123 11.98 -1.60 -17.73
CA GLY A 123 12.61 -2.53 -18.66
C GLY A 123 11.94 -3.90 -18.77
N ALA A 124 10.69 -4.05 -18.34
CA ALA A 124 9.95 -5.30 -18.50
C ALA A 124 9.65 -5.58 -19.98
N ASP A 125 10.19 -6.66 -20.53
CA ASP A 125 9.91 -7.14 -21.89
C ASP A 125 8.53 -7.79 -22.01
N ILE A 126 8.05 -8.40 -20.93
CA ILE A 126 6.75 -9.06 -20.86
C ILE A 126 6.02 -8.56 -19.63
N VAL A 127 4.81 -8.04 -19.82
CA VAL A 127 3.93 -7.59 -18.76
C VAL A 127 2.76 -8.54 -18.60
N ILE A 128 2.67 -9.19 -17.44
CA ILE A 128 1.52 -10.01 -17.03
C ILE A 128 0.75 -9.20 -16.00
N GLY A 129 -0.53 -8.95 -16.27
CA GLY A 129 -1.36 -8.15 -15.40
C GLY A 129 -2.57 -8.88 -14.86
N SER A 130 -2.92 -8.57 -13.62
CA SER A 130 -4.17 -8.98 -13.01
C SER A 130 -5.00 -7.74 -12.68
N TYR A 131 -6.09 -7.54 -13.42
CA TYR A 131 -6.95 -6.39 -13.23
C TYR A 131 -8.17 -6.77 -12.38
N VAL A 132 -8.14 -6.36 -11.13
CA VAL A 132 -9.20 -6.63 -10.14
C VAL A 132 -9.97 -5.37 -9.76
N SER A 133 -9.78 -4.31 -10.53
CA SER A 133 -10.33 -3.00 -10.21
C SER A 133 -11.80 -2.86 -10.56
N PHE A 134 -12.33 -1.80 -10.05
CA PHE A 134 -13.67 -1.30 -10.31
C PHE A 134 -13.85 -0.91 -11.80
N ARG A 135 -14.87 -1.47 -12.44
CA ARG A 135 -15.19 -1.22 -13.88
C ARG A 135 -16.25 -0.12 -14.11
N GLY A 136 -16.47 0.72 -13.13
CA GLY A 136 -17.51 1.74 -13.18
C GLY A 136 -18.82 1.30 -12.51
N TYR A 137 -19.59 2.26 -12.02
CA TYR A 137 -20.92 2.04 -11.46
C TYR A 137 -21.94 1.89 -12.57
N LYS A 138 -22.91 0.99 -12.35
CA LYS A 138 -24.11 0.96 -13.17
C LYS A 138 -25.02 2.11 -12.75
N GLU A 139 -25.93 2.54 -13.63
CA GLU A 139 -26.85 3.65 -13.37
C GLU A 139 -27.57 3.54 -12.01
N LYS A 140 -27.97 2.33 -11.62
CA LYS A 140 -28.59 2.05 -10.32
C LYS A 140 -27.74 2.41 -9.11
N ASP A 141 -26.42 2.39 -9.25
CA ASP A 141 -25.46 2.65 -8.18
C ASP A 141 -25.16 4.15 -8.03
N LEU A 142 -25.56 4.96 -9.03
CA LEU A 142 -25.39 6.42 -9.07
C LEU A 142 -26.57 7.18 -8.45
N GLY A 143 -27.52 6.47 -7.85
CA GLY A 143 -28.68 7.08 -7.18
C GLY A 143 -28.38 7.88 -5.92
N THR A 144 -27.12 7.90 -5.46
CA THR A 144 -26.69 8.65 -4.27
C THR A 144 -25.54 9.61 -4.60
N ALA A 145 -25.47 10.74 -3.88
CA ALA A 145 -24.36 11.68 -4.00
C ALA A 145 -22.99 10.99 -3.74
N TYR A 146 -22.95 10.06 -2.80
CA TYR A 146 -21.75 9.27 -2.52
C TYR A 146 -21.32 8.41 -3.71
N GLY A 147 -22.26 7.70 -4.35
CA GLY A 147 -21.98 6.91 -5.55
C GLY A 147 -21.44 7.77 -6.70
N ILE A 148 -22.04 8.95 -6.91
CA ILE A 148 -21.58 9.90 -7.94
C ILE A 148 -20.16 10.40 -7.62
N LEU A 149 -19.88 10.83 -6.39
CA LEU A 149 -18.54 11.30 -5.99
C LEU A 149 -17.49 10.21 -6.14
N LYS A 150 -17.83 8.98 -5.78
CA LYS A 150 -16.93 7.84 -5.94
C LYS A 150 -16.65 7.55 -7.42
N GLN A 151 -17.68 7.57 -8.28
CA GLN A 151 -17.51 7.44 -9.73
C GLN A 151 -16.59 8.52 -10.28
N ILE A 152 -16.81 9.78 -9.92
CA ILE A 152 -15.99 10.93 -10.35
C ILE A 152 -14.53 10.71 -9.91
N GLY A 153 -14.30 10.27 -8.69
CA GLY A 153 -12.95 9.99 -8.16
C GLY A 153 -12.16 8.95 -8.94
N PHE A 154 -12.82 8.05 -9.65
CA PHE A 154 -12.17 7.00 -10.44
C PHE A 154 -12.22 7.21 -11.96
N LEU A 155 -12.81 8.31 -12.46
CA LEU A 155 -12.91 8.56 -13.90
C LEU A 155 -11.54 8.60 -14.60
N SER A 156 -10.55 9.22 -13.98
CA SER A 156 -9.19 9.31 -14.53
C SER A 156 -8.55 7.94 -14.68
N SER A 157 -8.69 7.08 -13.68
CA SER A 157 -8.19 5.70 -13.72
C SER A 157 -8.89 4.84 -14.76
N LEU A 158 -10.19 5.03 -14.96
CA LEU A 158 -10.93 4.32 -16.00
C LEU A 158 -10.50 4.76 -17.42
N ALA A 159 -10.25 6.05 -17.62
CA ALA A 159 -9.75 6.56 -18.89
C ALA A 159 -8.33 6.06 -19.21
N ASP A 160 -7.46 5.96 -18.20
CA ASP A 160 -6.09 5.48 -18.33
C ASP A 160 -6.03 3.96 -18.59
N TYR A 161 -7.01 3.20 -18.13
CA TYR A 161 -7.02 1.72 -18.19
C TYR A 161 -6.81 1.17 -19.60
N GLU A 162 -7.46 1.72 -20.61
CA GLU A 162 -7.35 1.23 -21.99
C GLU A 162 -5.93 1.40 -22.57
N GLU A 163 -5.24 2.46 -22.18
CA GLU A 163 -3.84 2.67 -22.54
C GLU A 163 -2.94 1.63 -21.85
N GLN A 164 -3.11 1.44 -20.56
CA GLN A 164 -2.34 0.48 -19.78
C GLN A 164 -2.57 -0.96 -20.26
N LYS A 165 -3.80 -1.28 -20.65
CA LYS A 165 -4.14 -2.59 -21.21
C LYS A 165 -3.39 -2.90 -22.49
N ARG A 166 -3.18 -1.92 -23.36
CA ARG A 166 -2.41 -2.11 -24.61
C ARG A 166 -0.93 -2.40 -24.38
N LEU A 167 -0.39 -2.01 -23.23
CA LEU A 167 0.99 -2.26 -22.81
C LEU A 167 1.17 -3.60 -22.10
N THR A 168 0.10 -4.37 -21.94
CA THR A 168 0.06 -5.63 -21.21
C THR A 168 -0.03 -6.79 -22.20
N ASP A 169 0.88 -7.76 -22.13
CA ASP A 169 0.91 -8.91 -23.03
C ASP A 169 -0.11 -9.98 -22.62
N ILE A 170 -0.24 -10.22 -21.31
CA ILE A 170 -1.19 -11.21 -20.78
C ILE A 170 -2.03 -10.50 -19.71
N MET A 171 -3.32 -10.30 -20.02
CA MET A 171 -4.26 -9.64 -19.12
C MET A 171 -5.23 -10.63 -18.51
N ILE A 172 -5.19 -10.78 -17.20
CA ILE A 172 -6.10 -11.62 -16.41
C ILE A 172 -7.15 -10.70 -15.77
N GLU A 173 -8.41 -10.92 -16.11
CA GLU A 173 -9.53 -10.09 -15.65
C GLU A 173 -10.60 -10.95 -14.96
N PRO A 174 -10.42 -11.36 -13.70
CA PRO A 174 -11.37 -12.21 -13.01
C PRO A 174 -12.73 -11.52 -12.82
N GLU A 175 -13.80 -12.28 -13.05
CA GLU A 175 -15.15 -11.81 -12.73
C GLU A 175 -15.43 -11.95 -11.23
N LEU A 176 -15.28 -10.86 -10.50
CA LEU A 176 -15.45 -10.84 -9.04
C LEU A 176 -16.92 -10.75 -8.60
N GLY A 177 -17.85 -10.43 -9.51
CA GLY A 177 -19.27 -10.29 -9.20
C GLY A 177 -19.55 -9.03 -8.36
N GLU A 178 -20.33 -9.18 -7.29
CA GLU A 178 -20.71 -8.06 -6.40
C GLU A 178 -19.68 -7.80 -5.29
N VAL A 179 -18.48 -8.35 -5.40
CA VAL A 179 -17.37 -8.10 -4.44
C VAL A 179 -16.91 -6.65 -4.58
N ASN A 180 -16.74 -5.99 -3.45
CA ASN A 180 -16.17 -4.64 -3.37
C ASN A 180 -14.86 -4.66 -2.57
N THR A 181 -14.15 -3.53 -2.57
CA THR A 181 -12.83 -3.36 -1.93
C THR A 181 -12.83 -3.67 -0.41
N LEU A 182 -14.02 -3.68 0.24
CA LEU A 182 -14.17 -3.95 1.67
C LEU A 182 -14.80 -5.34 1.93
N SER A 183 -14.90 -6.20 0.92
CA SER A 183 -15.52 -7.52 1.04
C SER A 183 -14.55 -8.57 1.61
N PHE A 184 -14.09 -8.38 2.84
CA PHE A 184 -13.16 -9.31 3.50
C PHE A 184 -13.79 -10.64 3.96
N ASN A 185 -15.12 -10.77 3.95
CA ASN A 185 -15.82 -11.94 4.46
C ASN A 185 -15.83 -13.15 3.49
N ASN A 186 -15.42 -12.95 2.23
CA ASN A 186 -15.51 -13.96 1.17
C ASN A 186 -14.16 -14.20 0.47
N ILE A 187 -13.06 -14.12 1.21
CA ILE A 187 -11.69 -14.18 0.66
C ILE A 187 -11.47 -15.44 -0.16
N ASP A 188 -11.84 -16.61 0.36
CA ASP A 188 -11.66 -17.89 -0.36
C ASP A 188 -12.38 -17.92 -1.71
N SER A 189 -13.60 -17.35 -1.77
CA SER A 189 -14.34 -17.23 -3.03
C SER A 189 -13.66 -16.31 -4.03
N ILE A 190 -13.07 -15.20 -3.55
CA ILE A 190 -12.35 -14.24 -4.38
C ILE A 190 -11.09 -14.90 -4.95
N ILE A 191 -10.31 -15.58 -4.11
CA ILE A 191 -9.11 -16.34 -4.52
C ILE A 191 -9.50 -17.41 -5.57
N ALA A 192 -10.54 -18.19 -5.31
CA ALA A 192 -10.99 -19.22 -6.23
C ALA A 192 -11.44 -18.67 -7.60
N ARG A 193 -12.01 -17.45 -7.64
CA ARG A 193 -12.37 -16.78 -8.91
C ARG A 193 -11.14 -16.34 -9.67
N GLY A 194 -10.17 -15.71 -8.99
CA GLY A 194 -8.88 -15.33 -9.58
C GLY A 194 -8.14 -16.55 -10.15
N TYR A 195 -8.06 -17.63 -9.38
CA TYR A 195 -7.40 -18.86 -9.80
C TYR A 195 -8.05 -19.48 -11.04
N ARG A 196 -9.39 -19.58 -11.07
CA ARG A 196 -10.13 -20.11 -12.24
C ARG A 196 -9.92 -19.25 -13.48
N GLU A 197 -9.85 -17.94 -13.33
CA GLU A 197 -9.57 -17.05 -14.45
C GLU A 197 -8.14 -17.27 -14.98
N ALA A 198 -7.14 -17.32 -14.10
CA ALA A 198 -5.76 -17.57 -14.46
C ALA A 198 -5.56 -18.93 -15.17
N LEU A 199 -6.33 -19.97 -14.80
CA LEU A 199 -6.27 -21.29 -15.45
C LEU A 199 -6.64 -21.25 -16.92
N LYS A 200 -7.43 -20.28 -17.40
CA LYS A 200 -7.74 -20.11 -18.83
C LYS A 200 -6.53 -19.77 -19.67
N TYR A 201 -5.47 -19.24 -19.04
CA TYR A 201 -4.21 -18.83 -19.67
C TYR A 201 -3.11 -19.89 -19.52
N ARG A 202 -3.42 -21.10 -19.03
CA ARG A 202 -2.44 -22.14 -18.74
C ARG A 202 -1.53 -22.42 -19.95
N ASP A 203 -2.11 -22.66 -21.13
CA ASP A 203 -1.34 -22.96 -22.35
C ASP A 203 -0.43 -21.80 -22.77
N VAL A 204 -0.85 -20.55 -22.49
CA VAL A 204 -0.05 -19.35 -22.75
C VAL A 204 1.15 -19.30 -21.79
N PHE A 205 0.92 -19.60 -20.51
CA PHE A 205 1.98 -19.63 -19.52
C PHE A 205 2.96 -20.77 -19.74
N GLU A 206 2.49 -21.95 -20.15
CA GLU A 206 3.36 -23.09 -20.49
C GLU A 206 4.28 -22.74 -21.67
N LYS A 207 3.74 -22.18 -22.75
CA LYS A 207 4.55 -21.71 -23.89
C LYS A 207 5.54 -20.61 -23.51
N LEU A 208 5.13 -19.67 -22.64
CA LEU A 208 6.01 -18.63 -22.15
C LEU A 208 7.14 -19.22 -21.31
N ALA A 209 6.84 -20.17 -20.41
CA ALA A 209 7.84 -20.87 -19.61
C ALA A 209 8.85 -21.59 -20.49
N ASP A 210 8.40 -22.37 -21.48
CA ASP A 210 9.27 -23.07 -22.46
C ASP A 210 10.17 -22.09 -23.21
N SER A 211 9.63 -20.94 -23.62
CA SER A 211 10.41 -19.89 -24.28
C SER A 211 11.47 -19.31 -23.35
N LEU A 212 11.11 -18.99 -22.11
CA LEU A 212 12.04 -18.44 -21.12
C LEU A 212 13.13 -19.44 -20.74
N ASP A 213 12.80 -20.73 -20.62
CA ASP A 213 13.77 -21.78 -20.31
C ASP A 213 14.82 -21.96 -21.43
N SER A 214 14.50 -21.56 -22.66
CA SER A 214 15.48 -21.56 -23.78
C SER A 214 16.63 -20.57 -23.58
N TYR A 215 16.50 -19.57 -22.74
CA TYR A 215 17.56 -18.60 -22.42
C TYR A 215 18.55 -19.11 -21.36
N GLY A 216 18.31 -20.30 -20.80
CA GLY A 216 19.18 -20.94 -19.80
C GLY A 216 18.63 -20.86 -18.37
N PRO A 217 19.39 -21.40 -17.41
CA PRO A 217 18.96 -21.45 -16.02
C PRO A 217 18.83 -20.04 -15.44
N ARG A 218 17.75 -19.81 -14.69
CA ARG A 218 17.54 -18.56 -13.97
C ARG A 218 18.46 -18.47 -12.76
N GLU A 219 18.96 -17.28 -12.49
CA GLU A 219 19.56 -17.03 -11.19
C GLU A 219 18.47 -17.15 -10.10
N PRO A 220 18.75 -17.89 -9.01
CA PRO A 220 17.78 -18.01 -7.94
C PRO A 220 17.54 -16.67 -7.25
N VAL A 221 16.27 -16.32 -7.04
CA VAL A 221 15.93 -15.19 -6.19
C VAL A 221 16.35 -15.51 -4.77
N ILE A 222 17.27 -14.73 -4.21
CA ILE A 222 17.72 -14.88 -2.82
C ILE A 222 16.68 -14.16 -1.95
N PRO A 223 15.91 -14.89 -1.12
CA PRO A 223 14.94 -14.26 -0.23
C PRO A 223 15.66 -13.41 0.82
N LEU A 224 15.03 -12.34 1.27
CA LEU A 224 15.50 -11.59 2.42
C LEU A 224 15.44 -12.48 3.66
N HIS A 225 16.51 -12.45 4.44
CA HIS A 225 16.52 -13.17 5.71
C HIS A 225 15.78 -12.35 6.78
N ASP A 226 15.00 -13.03 7.58
CA ASP A 226 14.41 -12.42 8.77
C ASP A 226 15.51 -12.08 9.77
N VAL A 227 15.67 -10.80 10.07
CA VAL A 227 16.69 -10.31 11.00
C VAL A 227 16.01 -10.06 12.34
N MET A 228 16.41 -10.86 13.34
CA MET A 228 15.85 -10.78 14.70
C MET A 228 16.37 -9.58 15.49
N TYR A 229 17.57 -9.09 15.17
CA TYR A 229 18.25 -8.05 15.93
C TYR A 229 18.72 -6.92 15.00
N TYR A 230 18.53 -5.70 15.45
CA TYR A 230 18.96 -4.50 14.75
C TYR A 230 19.84 -3.63 15.64
N ILE A 231 20.80 -2.96 15.02
CA ILE A 231 21.60 -1.91 15.66
C ILE A 231 21.20 -0.59 15.01
N PHE A 232 20.76 0.37 15.80
CA PHE A 232 20.42 1.71 15.34
C PHE A 232 21.53 2.67 15.71
N ASP A 233 22.00 3.42 14.75
CA ASP A 233 23.00 4.48 15.00
C ASP A 233 22.37 5.73 15.61
N THR A 234 21.11 6.00 15.26
CA THR A 234 20.40 7.20 15.69
C THR A 234 18.91 6.91 15.84
N ILE A 235 18.32 7.45 16.89
CA ILE A 235 16.89 7.48 17.11
C ILE A 235 16.41 8.91 16.98
N ARG A 236 15.43 9.15 16.12
CA ARG A 236 14.82 10.46 15.94
C ARG A 236 13.32 10.36 16.14
N VAL A 237 12.78 11.15 17.03
CA VAL A 237 11.35 11.32 17.27
C VAL A 237 10.88 12.55 16.48
N THR A 238 9.76 12.43 15.77
CA THR A 238 9.17 13.54 15.01
C THR A 238 7.65 13.40 15.02
N GLY A 239 6.94 14.54 14.99
CA GLY A 239 5.47 14.57 14.92
C GLY A 239 4.75 14.43 16.27
N ASN A 240 5.50 14.38 17.36
CA ASN A 240 4.97 14.34 18.72
C ASN A 240 4.60 15.76 19.20
N GLU A 241 3.34 15.96 19.56
CA GLU A 241 2.83 17.23 20.09
C GLU A 241 2.52 17.17 21.60
N LEU A 242 2.16 15.99 22.11
CA LEU A 242 1.66 15.80 23.48
C LEU A 242 2.63 15.06 24.41
N ILE A 243 3.55 14.27 23.85
CA ILE A 243 4.50 13.43 24.59
C ILE A 243 5.92 13.90 24.23
N SER A 244 6.81 14.03 25.22
CA SER A 244 8.18 14.45 24.94
C SER A 244 9.01 13.32 24.30
N ASP A 245 10.07 13.68 23.56
CA ASP A 245 11.01 12.74 22.95
C ASP A 245 11.59 11.78 24.00
N GLU A 246 11.94 12.30 25.19
CA GLU A 246 12.52 11.51 26.27
C GLU A 246 11.54 10.46 26.80
N GLN A 247 10.25 10.79 26.86
CA GLN A 247 9.21 9.83 27.28
C GLN A 247 9.04 8.73 26.23
N ILE A 248 9.01 9.10 24.95
CA ILE A 248 8.88 8.13 23.85
C ILE A 248 10.11 7.19 23.82
N ILE A 249 11.33 7.76 23.86
CA ILE A 249 12.57 6.98 23.91
C ILE A 249 12.63 6.11 25.16
N GLY A 250 12.14 6.63 26.31
CA GLY A 250 12.05 5.89 27.55
C GLY A 250 11.17 4.66 27.47
N VAL A 251 10.00 4.74 26.80
CA VAL A 251 9.10 3.61 26.57
C VAL A 251 9.72 2.60 25.61
N LEU A 252 10.29 3.07 24.50
CA LEU A 252 10.98 2.23 23.55
C LEU A 252 12.18 1.52 24.17
N ASN A 253 12.83 2.16 25.15
CA ASN A 253 14.02 1.67 25.85
C ASN A 253 15.08 1.11 24.88
N VAL A 254 15.34 1.84 23.79
CA VAL A 254 16.33 1.55 22.77
C VAL A 254 17.43 2.58 22.86
N ARG A 255 18.69 2.15 22.74
CA ARG A 255 19.85 3.03 22.72
C ARG A 255 20.66 2.87 21.45
N PRO A 256 21.20 3.94 20.90
CA PRO A 256 22.14 3.86 19.78
C PRO A 256 23.30 2.88 20.05
N GLY A 257 23.60 2.03 19.08
CA GLY A 257 24.66 1.05 19.16
C GLY A 257 24.34 -0.25 19.91
N GLU A 258 23.14 -0.39 20.48
CA GLU A 258 22.70 -1.63 21.13
C GLU A 258 21.97 -2.55 20.16
N ASN A 259 22.07 -3.87 20.38
CA ASN A 259 21.23 -4.86 19.69
C ASN A 259 19.79 -4.74 20.21
N VAL A 260 18.87 -4.49 19.31
CA VAL A 260 17.45 -4.39 19.61
C VAL A 260 16.74 -5.60 19.01
N ASP A 261 16.08 -6.37 19.84
CA ASP A 261 15.21 -7.46 19.43
C ASP A 261 13.95 -6.89 18.76
N ARG A 262 13.59 -7.45 17.59
CA ARG A 262 12.46 -6.99 16.80
C ARG A 262 11.14 -7.11 17.56
N ASP A 263 10.86 -8.28 18.09
CA ASP A 263 9.56 -8.58 18.69
C ASP A 263 9.37 -7.72 19.96
N LEU A 264 10.45 -7.51 20.71
CA LEU A 264 10.46 -6.60 21.86
C LEU A 264 10.25 -5.13 21.44
N LEU A 265 10.82 -4.71 20.30
CA LEU A 265 10.63 -3.37 19.79
C LEU A 265 9.18 -3.16 19.34
N GLU A 266 8.58 -4.14 18.65
CA GLU A 266 7.17 -4.10 18.25
C GLU A 266 6.24 -4.00 19.47
N GLU A 267 6.47 -4.82 20.50
CA GLU A 267 5.72 -4.74 21.77
C GLU A 267 5.78 -3.34 22.39
N ARG A 268 6.97 -2.74 22.44
CA ARG A 268 7.15 -1.40 22.99
C ARG A 268 6.54 -0.30 22.13
N ILE A 269 6.55 -0.47 20.82
CA ILE A 269 5.83 0.42 19.91
C ILE A 269 4.33 0.35 20.19
N GLU A 270 3.77 -0.84 20.34
CA GLU A 270 2.35 -1.01 20.68
C GLU A 270 1.99 -0.34 22.02
N LEU A 271 2.88 -0.38 23.01
CA LEU A 271 2.68 0.34 24.28
C LEU A 271 2.58 1.86 24.14
N LEU A 272 3.23 2.45 23.15
CA LEU A 272 3.09 3.88 22.84
C LEU A 272 1.71 4.23 22.29
N TYR A 273 1.05 3.23 21.71
CA TYR A 273 -0.27 3.40 21.13
C TYR A 273 -1.41 2.91 22.05
N GLY A 274 -1.09 2.22 23.17
CA GLY A 274 -1.91 1.85 24.34
C GLY A 274 -3.04 0.94 24.10
#